data_617f87e6b970feea6e4f5c6fe7d7f988
#
_entry.id   617f87e6b970feea6e4f5c6fe7d7f988
#
_cell.length_a   1.000
_cell.length_b   1.000
_cell.length_c   1.000
_cell.angle_alpha   90.00
_cell.angle_beta   90.00
_cell.angle_gamma   90.00
#
_symmetry.space_group_name_H-M   'P 1'
#
loop_
_entity.id
_entity.type
_entity.pdbx_description
1 polymer ?
#
loop_
_entity_poly.entity_id
_entity_poly.type
_entity_poly.pdbx_seq_one_letter_code
_entity_poly.pdbx_strand_id
1 'polypeptide(L)'
;MKRLIYITLALLSIVGCSRRKEIDDKTLAMIFRDAYITNAYLGVNYFNIDSIQIYEPILDKYGYKAEDLRYTIGNFSRRKSAQLGRVLKEAENQIALFATDYEKRVVILDTIKNVAIRSFKRTVRRDSLIEIKKRADSAKLKLIVEPLQPGTYTLRYKYIYSKDEKKSSRRKKRSSTDEVTLRGAFYVETHSGGHRNNYSYNLRTEESIRRTIVTDTTAKRLVITFAKPSDSRHKMGKIDLTVKDLEILYTPDETMAIDSLFKKYVDIKIFDDAFFITPTDSLALPADTTRVL
;
A
#
# COMPACT_ATOMS: atom_id res chain seq x y z
N MET A 1 41.79 54.46 -30.49
CA MET A 1 41.52 53.92 -29.16
C MET A 1 40.30 54.56 -28.48
N LYS A 2 40.13 55.86 -28.39
CA LYS A 2 38.99 56.52 -27.72
C LYS A 2 37.63 56.14 -28.31
N ARG A 3 37.46 55.95 -29.62
CA ARG A 3 36.19 55.55 -30.27
C ARG A 3 35.76 54.09 -29.93
N LEU A 4 36.72 53.19 -29.72
CA LEU A 4 36.47 51.81 -29.38
C LEU A 4 35.92 51.69 -27.93
N ILE A 5 36.40 52.53 -27.02
CA ILE A 5 35.92 52.58 -25.62
C ILE A 5 34.46 53.07 -25.55
N TYR A 6 34.06 54.02 -26.37
CA TYR A 6 32.69 54.49 -26.40
C TYR A 6 31.75 53.45 -26.99
N ILE A 7 32.16 52.65 -27.97
CA ILE A 7 31.38 51.58 -28.56
C ILE A 7 31.20 50.43 -27.54
N THR A 8 32.25 50.07 -26.80
CA THR A 8 32.14 49.04 -25.74
C THR A 8 31.31 49.51 -24.57
N LEU A 9 31.38 50.80 -24.18
CA LEU A 9 30.52 51.35 -23.12
C LEU A 9 29.06 51.45 -23.56
N ALA A 10 28.78 51.80 -24.82
CA ALA A 10 27.43 51.79 -25.38
C ALA A 10 26.85 50.38 -25.50
N LEU A 11 27.66 49.38 -25.86
CA LEU A 11 27.24 47.97 -25.88
C LEU A 11 26.96 47.41 -24.47
N LEU A 12 27.75 47.78 -23.46
CA LEU A 12 27.52 47.40 -22.06
C LEU A 12 26.23 48.03 -21.49
N SER A 13 25.84 49.24 -21.92
CA SER A 13 24.58 49.86 -21.44
C SER A 13 23.32 49.25 -22.03
N ILE A 14 23.41 48.50 -23.13
CA ILE A 14 22.25 47.81 -23.75
C ILE A 14 21.96 46.47 -23.05
N VAL A 15 22.94 45.84 -22.42
CA VAL A 15 22.81 44.53 -21.78
C VAL A 15 22.18 44.61 -20.36
N GLY A 16 22.10 45.82 -19.76
CA GLY A 16 21.70 45.99 -18.35
C GLY A 16 20.21 46.21 -18.08
N CYS A 17 19.35 46.33 -19.08
CA CYS A 17 17.95 46.63 -18.86
C CYS A 17 17.10 45.37 -19.05
N SER A 18 17.06 44.47 -18.06
CA SER A 18 16.01 43.44 -18.02
C SER A 18 14.68 44.15 -17.79
N ARG A 19 13.91 44.40 -18.88
CA ARG A 19 12.57 44.93 -18.79
C ARG A 19 11.74 43.94 -17.97
N ARG A 20 11.22 44.41 -16.83
CA ARG A 20 10.21 43.68 -16.07
C ARG A 20 9.03 43.34 -16.96
N LYS A 21 8.62 42.09 -17.00
CA LYS A 21 7.51 41.62 -17.79
C LYS A 21 6.24 41.68 -16.95
N GLU A 22 5.16 42.22 -17.50
CA GLU A 22 3.85 42.11 -16.90
C GLU A 22 3.27 40.71 -17.23
N ILE A 23 2.79 40.03 -16.21
CA ILE A 23 2.18 38.70 -16.35
C ILE A 23 0.72 38.90 -16.71
N ASP A 24 0.25 38.26 -17.76
CA ASP A 24 -1.16 38.29 -18.14
C ASP A 24 -2.06 37.56 -17.12
N ASP A 25 -3.32 37.94 -17.04
CA ASP A 25 -4.27 37.45 -16.04
C ASP A 25 -4.41 35.92 -16.06
N LYS A 26 -4.42 35.31 -17.25
CA LYS A 26 -4.58 33.87 -17.41
C LYS A 26 -3.34 33.11 -16.90
N THR A 27 -2.16 33.56 -17.28
CA THR A 27 -0.90 32.97 -16.81
C THR A 27 -0.73 33.17 -15.31
N LEU A 28 -1.11 34.35 -14.80
CA LEU A 28 -1.06 34.65 -13.37
C LEU A 28 -2.03 33.72 -12.57
N ALA A 29 -3.21 33.44 -13.10
CA ALA A 29 -4.14 32.48 -12.49
C ALA A 29 -3.54 31.06 -12.45
N MET A 30 -2.83 30.62 -13.51
CA MET A 30 -2.14 29.33 -13.52
C MET A 30 -0.97 29.27 -12.51
N ILE A 31 -0.22 30.36 -12.38
CA ILE A 31 0.84 30.47 -11.36
C ILE A 31 0.25 30.35 -9.95
N PHE A 32 -0.82 31.08 -9.66
CA PHE A 32 -1.50 30.96 -8.36
C PHE A 32 -2.06 29.56 -8.10
N ARG A 33 -2.71 28.97 -9.08
CA ARG A 33 -3.18 27.58 -8.98
C ARG A 33 -2.05 26.63 -8.57
N ASP A 34 -0.92 26.68 -9.30
CA ASP A 34 0.23 25.79 -9.03
C ASP A 34 0.84 26.09 -7.66
N ALA A 35 0.90 27.35 -7.25
CA ALA A 35 1.35 27.74 -5.92
C ALA A 35 0.43 27.22 -4.80
N TYR A 36 -0.89 27.32 -4.96
CA TYR A 36 -1.85 26.79 -3.98
C TYR A 36 -1.76 25.27 -3.85
N ILE A 37 -1.68 24.56 -4.98
CA ILE A 37 -1.53 23.08 -4.97
C ILE A 37 -0.21 22.69 -4.27
N THR A 38 0.88 23.38 -4.59
CA THR A 38 2.19 23.14 -3.97
C THR A 38 2.14 23.36 -2.46
N ASN A 39 1.55 24.48 -2.01
CA ASN A 39 1.40 24.78 -0.59
C ASN A 39 0.55 23.73 0.14
N ALA A 40 -0.56 23.30 -0.46
CA ALA A 40 -1.39 22.25 0.10
C ALA A 40 -0.62 20.93 0.25
N TYR A 41 0.14 20.54 -0.78
CA TYR A 41 0.98 19.34 -0.75
C TYR A 41 2.04 19.40 0.37
N LEU A 42 2.73 20.53 0.49
CA LEU A 42 3.76 20.73 1.51
C LEU A 42 3.16 20.73 2.91
N GLY A 43 1.99 21.36 3.09
CA GLY A 43 1.27 21.35 4.36
C GLY A 43 0.86 19.95 4.83
N VAL A 44 0.42 19.10 3.92
CA VAL A 44 0.05 17.70 4.24
C VAL A 44 1.29 16.86 4.60
N ASN A 45 2.43 17.10 3.95
CA ASN A 45 3.65 16.30 4.15
C ASN A 45 4.61 16.89 5.18
N TYR A 46 4.24 17.99 5.86
CA TYR A 46 5.05 18.64 6.91
C TYR A 46 6.48 19.06 6.47
N PHE A 47 6.66 19.40 5.20
CA PHE A 47 7.95 19.89 4.73
C PHE A 47 8.19 21.32 5.22
N ASN A 48 9.33 21.53 5.88
CA ASN A 48 9.79 22.85 6.29
C ASN A 48 10.82 23.38 5.27
N ILE A 49 10.32 23.86 4.11
CA ILE A 49 11.15 24.35 3.01
C ILE A 49 11.00 25.86 2.93
N ASP A 50 12.10 26.55 2.64
CA ASP A 50 12.11 28.00 2.40
C ASP A 50 11.18 28.34 1.22
N SER A 51 10.26 29.28 1.46
CA SER A 51 9.23 29.67 0.50
C SER A 51 9.78 30.19 -0.83
N ILE A 52 10.97 30.79 -0.83
CA ILE A 52 11.62 31.32 -2.04
C ILE A 52 12.04 30.18 -2.97
N GLN A 53 12.59 29.11 -2.45
CA GLN A 53 13.03 27.95 -3.24
C GLN A 53 11.88 27.17 -3.87
N ILE A 54 10.68 27.26 -3.28
CA ILE A 54 9.49 26.54 -3.76
C ILE A 54 8.85 27.24 -4.94
N TYR A 55 8.77 28.56 -4.92
CA TYR A 55 8.02 29.33 -5.92
C TYR A 55 8.82 29.67 -7.16
N GLU A 56 10.14 29.72 -7.10
CA GLU A 56 10.99 29.99 -8.27
C GLU A 56 10.76 28.97 -9.39
N PRO A 57 10.76 27.63 -9.15
CA PRO A 57 10.48 26.65 -10.21
C PRO A 57 9.10 26.82 -10.85
N ILE A 58 8.10 27.28 -10.07
CA ILE A 58 6.76 27.54 -10.61
C ILE A 58 6.80 28.73 -11.58
N LEU A 59 7.48 29.81 -11.22
CA LEU A 59 7.61 30.99 -12.07
C LEU A 59 8.43 30.68 -13.32
N ASP A 60 9.53 29.95 -13.18
CA ASP A 60 10.40 29.54 -14.29
C ASP A 60 9.66 28.67 -15.31
N LYS A 61 8.76 27.80 -14.88
CA LYS A 61 7.88 27.00 -15.73
C LYS A 61 7.07 27.87 -16.72
N TYR A 62 6.71 29.08 -16.29
CA TYR A 62 5.93 30.04 -17.11
C TYR A 62 6.83 31.12 -17.75
N GLY A 63 8.16 31.05 -17.57
CA GLY A 63 9.13 32.00 -18.15
C GLY A 63 9.16 33.36 -17.47
N TYR A 64 8.80 33.43 -16.19
CA TYR A 64 8.78 34.64 -15.38
C TYR A 64 9.70 34.49 -14.16
N LYS A 65 10.07 35.66 -13.58
CA LYS A 65 10.84 35.75 -12.35
C LYS A 65 10.02 36.33 -11.20
N ALA A 66 10.50 36.17 -9.98
CA ALA A 66 9.85 36.75 -8.79
C ALA A 66 9.66 38.29 -8.90
N GLU A 67 10.57 39.00 -9.60
CA GLU A 67 10.46 40.43 -9.85
C GLU A 67 9.31 40.79 -10.77
N ASP A 68 9.01 39.96 -11.78
CA ASP A 68 7.89 40.14 -12.70
C ASP A 68 6.55 39.97 -11.96
N LEU A 69 6.50 38.97 -11.07
CA LEU A 69 5.32 38.73 -10.21
C LEU A 69 5.07 39.91 -9.27
N ARG A 70 6.12 40.38 -8.58
CA ARG A 70 6.03 41.56 -7.69
C ARG A 70 5.59 42.80 -8.45
N TYR A 71 6.14 43.02 -9.65
CA TYR A 71 5.75 44.13 -10.51
C TYR A 71 4.28 44.07 -10.92
N THR A 72 3.81 42.91 -11.37
CA THR A 72 2.43 42.67 -11.78
C THR A 72 1.43 42.86 -10.62
N ILE A 73 1.68 42.26 -9.46
CA ILE A 73 0.85 42.42 -8.27
C ILE A 73 0.87 43.87 -7.78
N GLY A 74 2.01 44.52 -7.78
CA GLY A 74 2.13 45.94 -7.42
C GLY A 74 1.29 46.86 -8.30
N ASN A 75 1.16 46.55 -9.59
CA ASN A 75 0.29 47.30 -10.51
C ASN A 75 -1.19 47.09 -10.19
N PHE A 76 -1.60 45.90 -9.78
CA PHE A 76 -3.00 45.65 -9.38
C PHE A 76 -3.39 46.42 -8.12
N SER A 77 -2.51 46.49 -7.11
CA SER A 77 -2.80 47.21 -5.86
C SER A 77 -2.97 48.71 -6.07
N ARG A 78 -2.33 49.26 -7.08
CA ARG A 78 -2.37 50.73 -7.37
C ARG A 78 -3.51 51.11 -8.26
N ARG A 79 -3.99 50.27 -9.21
CA ARG A 79 -4.87 50.65 -10.29
C ARG A 79 -6.12 49.78 -10.48
N LYS A 80 -6.11 48.52 -10.05
CA LYS A 80 -7.14 47.53 -10.43
C LYS A 80 -7.31 46.42 -9.38
N SER A 81 -7.69 46.76 -8.15
CA SER A 81 -7.87 45.75 -7.08
C SER A 81 -8.91 44.65 -7.45
N ALA A 82 -9.95 45.00 -8.20
CA ALA A 82 -10.96 44.07 -8.70
C ALA A 82 -10.37 43.03 -9.69
N GLN A 83 -9.28 43.33 -10.37
CA GLN A 83 -8.64 42.42 -11.33
C GLN A 83 -7.93 41.27 -10.59
N LEU A 84 -7.24 41.55 -9.51
CA LEU A 84 -6.62 40.51 -8.69
C LEU A 84 -7.67 39.52 -8.15
N GLY A 85 -8.82 40.02 -7.71
CA GLY A 85 -9.93 39.17 -7.28
C GLY A 85 -10.44 38.22 -8.37
N ARG A 86 -10.50 38.70 -9.63
CA ARG A 86 -10.87 37.84 -10.76
C ARG A 86 -9.83 36.79 -11.07
N VAL A 87 -8.55 37.14 -11.04
CA VAL A 87 -7.45 36.21 -11.25
C VAL A 87 -7.45 35.11 -10.20
N LEU A 88 -7.62 35.46 -8.92
CA LEU A 88 -7.70 34.48 -7.82
C LEU A 88 -8.94 33.58 -7.97
N LYS A 89 -10.08 34.12 -8.37
CA LYS A 89 -11.29 33.33 -8.63
C LYS A 89 -11.11 32.37 -9.79
N GLU A 90 -10.41 32.78 -10.84
CA GLU A 90 -10.06 31.90 -11.96
C GLU A 90 -9.12 30.76 -11.50
N ALA A 91 -8.12 31.07 -10.69
CA ALA A 91 -7.24 30.03 -10.11
C ALA A 91 -8.04 29.03 -9.27
N GLU A 92 -8.97 29.50 -8.44
CA GLU A 92 -9.87 28.65 -7.65
C GLU A 92 -10.73 27.74 -8.54
N ASN A 93 -11.33 28.29 -9.61
CA ASN A 93 -12.12 27.52 -10.57
C ASN A 93 -11.29 26.40 -11.23
N GLN A 94 -10.05 26.69 -11.62
CA GLN A 94 -9.15 25.71 -12.19
C GLN A 94 -8.80 24.60 -11.18
N ILE A 95 -8.56 24.93 -9.91
CA ILE A 95 -8.34 23.94 -8.84
C ILE A 95 -9.57 23.05 -8.69
N ALA A 96 -10.78 23.61 -8.67
CA ALA A 96 -12.01 22.84 -8.55
C ALA A 96 -12.23 21.88 -9.73
N LEU A 97 -11.90 22.29 -10.95
CA LEU A 97 -11.96 21.41 -12.13
C LEU A 97 -10.97 20.24 -12.01
N PHE A 98 -9.73 20.50 -11.57
CA PHE A 98 -8.75 19.44 -11.33
C PHE A 98 -9.21 18.49 -10.23
N ALA A 99 -9.71 19.00 -9.10
CA ALA A 99 -10.22 18.18 -8.02
C ALA A 99 -11.31 17.22 -8.52
N THR A 100 -12.27 17.73 -9.29
CA THR A 100 -13.34 16.91 -9.87
C THR A 100 -12.83 15.82 -10.82
N ASP A 101 -11.81 16.12 -11.62
CA ASP A 101 -11.20 15.14 -12.53
C ASP A 101 -10.45 14.05 -11.74
N TYR A 102 -9.66 14.44 -10.72
CA TYR A 102 -8.97 13.48 -9.85
C TYR A 102 -9.96 12.61 -9.07
N GLU A 103 -11.04 13.17 -8.52
CA GLU A 103 -12.09 12.39 -7.85
C GLU A 103 -12.68 11.32 -8.77
N LYS A 104 -12.98 11.65 -10.02
CA LYS A 104 -13.47 10.67 -11.01
C LYS A 104 -12.46 9.57 -11.26
N ARG A 105 -11.16 9.90 -11.37
CA ARG A 105 -10.09 8.93 -11.58
C ARG A 105 -9.95 7.99 -10.38
N VAL A 106 -10.03 8.52 -9.16
CA VAL A 106 -9.99 7.72 -7.93
C VAL A 106 -11.15 6.72 -7.89
N VAL A 107 -12.38 7.15 -8.21
CA VAL A 107 -13.56 6.26 -8.26
C VAL A 107 -13.37 5.14 -9.29
N ILE A 108 -12.80 5.44 -10.46
CA ILE A 108 -12.51 4.43 -11.48
C ILE A 108 -11.49 3.42 -10.96
N LEU A 109 -10.40 3.89 -10.35
CA LEU A 109 -9.36 3.03 -9.79
C LEU A 109 -9.90 2.14 -8.68
N ASP A 110 -10.70 2.67 -7.75
CA ASP A 110 -11.35 1.89 -6.69
C ASP A 110 -12.29 0.82 -7.24
N THR A 111 -12.99 1.13 -8.34
CA THR A 111 -13.86 0.15 -9.00
C THR A 111 -13.04 -1.00 -9.59
N ILE A 112 -11.96 -0.71 -10.32
CA ILE A 112 -11.06 -1.71 -10.89
C ILE A 112 -10.44 -2.57 -9.80
N LYS A 113 -9.93 -1.96 -8.73
CA LYS A 113 -9.40 -2.63 -7.55
C LYS A 113 -10.39 -3.61 -6.94
N ASN A 114 -11.62 -3.14 -6.67
CA ASN A 114 -12.67 -3.95 -6.07
C ASN A 114 -13.05 -5.15 -6.96
N VAL A 115 -13.14 -4.94 -8.27
CA VAL A 115 -13.40 -6.00 -9.25
C VAL A 115 -12.25 -7.00 -9.26
N ALA A 116 -11.01 -6.53 -9.32
CA ALA A 116 -9.81 -7.37 -9.34
C ALA A 116 -9.73 -8.25 -8.08
N ILE A 117 -9.84 -7.65 -6.89
CA ILE A 117 -9.80 -8.39 -5.63
C ILE A 117 -10.92 -9.44 -5.56
N ARG A 118 -12.14 -9.10 -5.94
CA ARG A 118 -13.28 -10.04 -5.95
C ARG A 118 -13.07 -11.20 -6.92
N SER A 119 -12.50 -10.93 -8.10
CA SER A 119 -12.28 -11.92 -9.16
C SER A 119 -11.26 -12.98 -8.77
N PHE A 120 -10.26 -12.63 -7.96
CA PHE A 120 -9.18 -13.54 -7.56
C PHE A 120 -9.24 -13.98 -6.09
N LYS A 121 -10.24 -13.52 -5.34
CA LYS A 121 -10.55 -14.03 -4.01
C LYS A 121 -11.04 -15.47 -4.13
N ARG A 122 -10.46 -16.38 -3.33
CA ARG A 122 -10.80 -17.80 -3.40
C ARG A 122 -10.71 -18.51 -2.06
N THR A 123 -11.50 -19.55 -1.89
CA THR A 123 -11.33 -20.48 -0.79
C THR A 123 -10.20 -21.46 -1.13
N VAL A 124 -9.13 -21.42 -0.35
CA VAL A 124 -7.96 -22.30 -0.54
C VAL A 124 -8.22 -23.68 0.05
N ARG A 125 -8.86 -23.72 1.20
CA ARG A 125 -9.22 -24.96 1.90
C ARG A 125 -10.53 -24.80 2.64
N ARG A 126 -11.37 -25.84 2.57
CA ARG A 126 -12.62 -25.92 3.34
C ARG A 126 -12.85 -27.35 3.76
N ASP A 127 -12.95 -27.57 5.05
CA ASP A 127 -13.28 -28.86 5.63
C ASP A 127 -14.38 -28.65 6.69
N SER A 128 -15.49 -29.32 6.54
CA SER A 128 -16.63 -29.21 7.49
C SER A 128 -16.34 -29.86 8.83
N LEU A 129 -15.61 -30.99 8.81
CA LEU A 129 -15.31 -31.78 10.01
C LEU A 129 -13.98 -32.51 9.87
N ILE A 130 -13.09 -32.35 10.86
CA ILE A 130 -11.87 -33.12 11.00
C ILE A 130 -11.86 -33.74 12.39
N GLU A 131 -11.99 -35.05 12.46
CA GLU A 131 -11.95 -35.81 13.72
C GLU A 131 -10.56 -36.43 13.92
N ILE A 132 -10.04 -36.26 15.13
CA ILE A 132 -8.72 -36.76 15.56
C ILE A 132 -8.91 -37.49 16.87
N LYS A 133 -9.24 -38.79 16.78
CA LYS A 133 -9.60 -39.64 17.94
C LYS A 133 -8.59 -40.77 18.16
N LYS A 134 -7.89 -41.19 17.11
CA LYS A 134 -6.97 -42.32 17.13
C LYS A 134 -5.53 -41.88 16.90
N ARG A 135 -4.57 -42.66 17.35
CA ARG A 135 -3.15 -42.40 17.09
C ARG A 135 -2.83 -42.38 15.58
N ALA A 136 -3.56 -43.14 14.80
CA ALA A 136 -3.45 -43.13 13.33
C ALA A 136 -3.84 -41.80 12.70
N ASP A 137 -4.64 -40.97 13.38
CA ASP A 137 -5.07 -39.65 12.91
C ASP A 137 -4.04 -38.56 13.16
N SER A 138 -2.84 -38.92 13.63
CA SER A 138 -1.79 -37.93 13.96
C SER A 138 -1.38 -37.03 12.78
N ALA A 139 -1.50 -37.55 11.54
CA ALA A 139 -1.25 -36.75 10.33
C ALA A 139 -2.24 -35.59 10.16
N LYS A 140 -3.49 -35.75 10.65
CA LYS A 140 -4.52 -34.72 10.60
C LYS A 140 -4.29 -33.56 11.58
N LEU A 141 -3.38 -33.73 12.54
CA LEU A 141 -3.01 -32.67 13.50
C LEU A 141 -2.28 -31.50 12.84
N LYS A 142 -1.69 -31.72 11.69
CA LYS A 142 -0.95 -30.71 10.96
C LYS A 142 -1.55 -30.53 9.56
N LEU A 143 -1.88 -29.30 9.25
CA LEU A 143 -2.34 -28.88 7.91
C LEU A 143 -1.29 -27.96 7.32
N ILE A 144 -0.93 -28.20 6.06
CA ILE A 144 0.01 -27.38 5.29
C ILE A 144 -0.72 -26.86 4.07
N VAL A 145 -0.61 -25.55 3.84
CA VAL A 145 -1.07 -24.88 2.64
C VAL A 145 0.16 -24.38 1.89
N GLU A 146 0.38 -24.90 0.69
CA GLU A 146 1.53 -24.61 -0.17
C GLU A 146 1.13 -24.76 -1.64
N PRO A 147 1.57 -23.90 -2.58
CA PRO A 147 2.34 -22.68 -2.35
C PRO A 147 1.48 -21.51 -1.84
N LEU A 148 2.08 -20.59 -1.08
CA LEU A 148 1.42 -19.33 -0.75
C LEU A 148 1.64 -18.30 -1.85
N GLN A 149 0.65 -17.43 -2.02
CA GLN A 149 0.73 -16.23 -2.86
C GLN A 149 0.73 -14.98 -1.98
N PRO A 150 1.36 -13.88 -2.42
CA PRO A 150 1.26 -12.60 -1.72
C PRO A 150 -0.18 -12.14 -1.59
N GLY A 151 -0.53 -11.66 -0.40
CA GLY A 151 -1.88 -11.24 -0.08
C GLY A 151 -2.28 -11.57 1.34
N THR A 152 -3.56 -11.77 1.57
CA THR A 152 -4.13 -11.98 2.90
C THR A 152 -4.85 -13.31 2.98
N TYR A 153 -4.46 -14.15 3.94
CA TYR A 153 -5.13 -15.40 4.26
C TYR A 153 -5.97 -15.23 5.51
N THR A 154 -7.29 -15.49 5.43
CA THR A 154 -8.17 -15.50 6.58
C THR A 154 -8.43 -16.95 6.98
N LEU A 155 -7.93 -17.34 8.15
CA LEU A 155 -8.12 -18.65 8.76
C LEU A 155 -9.29 -18.58 9.73
N ARG A 156 -10.25 -19.49 9.60
CA ARG A 156 -11.40 -19.67 10.51
C ARG A 156 -11.60 -21.13 10.78
N TYR A 157 -11.83 -21.49 12.03
CA TYR A 157 -12.30 -22.82 12.45
C TYR A 157 -12.77 -22.78 13.90
N LYS A 158 -13.57 -23.75 14.26
CA LYS A 158 -13.99 -24.01 15.62
C LYS A 158 -13.40 -25.36 16.04
N TYR A 159 -12.87 -25.47 17.24
CA TYR A 159 -12.42 -26.74 17.75
C TYR A 159 -13.14 -27.11 19.05
N ILE A 160 -13.29 -28.43 19.27
CA ILE A 160 -13.79 -29.03 20.50
C ILE A 160 -12.76 -30.06 20.95
N TYR A 161 -12.24 -29.85 22.16
CA TYR A 161 -11.25 -30.73 22.77
C TYR A 161 -11.85 -31.39 24.03
N SER A 162 -11.94 -32.72 24.04
CA SER A 162 -12.35 -33.49 25.21
C SER A 162 -11.15 -33.99 25.98
N LYS A 163 -11.02 -33.56 27.24
CA LYS A 163 -10.09 -34.18 28.17
C LYS A 163 -10.60 -35.54 28.56
N ASP A 164 -9.79 -36.61 28.40
CA ASP A 164 -10.11 -37.94 28.92
C ASP A 164 -10.08 -37.93 30.47
N GLU A 165 -11.21 -37.62 31.10
CA GLU A 165 -11.33 -37.58 32.56
C GLU A 165 -11.18 -38.98 33.20
N LYS A 166 -11.29 -40.07 32.40
CA LYS A 166 -11.35 -41.44 32.90
C LYS A 166 -10.05 -41.97 33.48
N LYS A 167 -8.93 -41.26 33.39
CA LYS A 167 -7.65 -41.71 33.99
C LYS A 167 -7.28 -41.07 35.33
N SER A 168 -8.04 -40.10 35.79
CA SER A 168 -7.75 -39.37 37.03
C SER A 168 -8.19 -40.13 38.31
N SER A 169 -9.15 -41.06 38.22
CA SER A 169 -9.74 -41.66 39.40
C SER A 169 -8.99 -42.85 40.01
N ARG A 170 -7.94 -43.41 39.35
CA ARG A 170 -7.20 -44.58 39.86
C ARG A 170 -5.76 -44.36 40.26
N ARG A 171 -5.20 -43.14 40.13
CA ARG A 171 -3.86 -42.78 40.61
C ARG A 171 -3.87 -41.48 41.40
N LYS A 172 -4.64 -41.43 42.48
CA LYS A 172 -4.37 -40.45 43.56
C LYS A 172 -3.08 -40.89 44.27
N LYS A 173 -2.02 -40.23 43.99
CA LYS A 173 -0.78 -39.95 44.71
C LYS A 173 0.40 -40.05 43.78
N ARG A 174 0.70 -38.99 43.10
CA ARG A 174 2.05 -38.50 42.80
C ARG A 174 1.94 -37.19 42.01
N SER A 175 2.40 -36.14 42.67
CA SER A 175 2.82 -34.84 42.09
C SER A 175 1.88 -34.18 41.12
N SER A 176 1.31 -33.05 41.52
CA SER A 176 0.40 -32.15 40.78
C SER A 176 1.09 -31.36 39.63
N THR A 177 2.24 -31.86 39.10
CA THR A 177 3.10 -31.05 38.21
C THR A 177 3.16 -31.50 36.76
N ASP A 178 2.46 -32.58 36.36
CA ASP A 178 2.65 -33.14 35.00
C ASP A 178 1.32 -33.17 34.17
N GLU A 179 0.49 -32.17 34.28
CA GLU A 179 -0.61 -32.05 33.35
C GLU A 179 -0.10 -31.48 32.00
N VAL A 180 0.00 -32.32 30.98
CA VAL A 180 0.45 -31.92 29.65
C VAL A 180 -0.52 -30.95 29.04
N THR A 181 -0.17 -29.68 29.02
CA THR A 181 -0.96 -28.66 28.34
C THR A 181 -0.76 -28.81 26.84
N LEU A 182 -1.87 -28.88 26.09
CA LEU A 182 -1.83 -28.89 24.64
C LEU A 182 -1.96 -27.49 24.08
N ARG A 183 -1.25 -27.23 23.00
CA ARG A 183 -1.26 -25.95 22.28
C ARG A 183 -1.60 -26.16 20.81
N GLY A 184 -2.47 -25.30 20.27
CA GLY A 184 -2.57 -25.08 18.85
C GLY A 184 -1.57 -24.00 18.41
N ALA A 185 -1.10 -24.07 17.18
CA ALA A 185 -0.19 -23.09 16.62
C ALA A 185 -0.36 -22.96 15.11
N PHE A 186 -0.05 -21.79 14.58
CA PHE A 186 0.17 -21.61 13.15
C PHE A 186 1.27 -20.60 12.90
N TYR A 187 1.95 -20.76 11.78
CA TYR A 187 3.02 -19.88 11.33
C TYR A 187 3.17 -19.95 9.81
N VAL A 188 3.77 -18.91 9.25
CA VAL A 188 4.20 -18.88 7.85
C VAL A 188 5.69 -19.20 7.80
N GLU A 189 6.03 -20.20 7.01
CA GLU A 189 7.42 -20.52 6.71
C GLU A 189 7.85 -19.79 5.45
N THR A 190 9.02 -19.16 5.47
CA THR A 190 9.59 -18.45 4.33
C THR A 190 10.46 -19.38 3.48
N HIS A 191 10.77 -18.97 2.24
CA HIS A 191 11.71 -19.69 1.37
C HIS A 191 13.11 -19.84 1.97
N SER A 192 13.52 -18.92 2.86
CA SER A 192 14.78 -18.99 3.61
C SER A 192 14.73 -19.91 4.84
N GLY A 193 13.59 -20.55 5.13
CA GLY A 193 13.41 -21.42 6.30
C GLY A 193 13.04 -20.67 7.59
N GLY A 194 12.93 -19.35 7.57
CA GLY A 194 12.46 -18.55 8.71
C GLY A 194 10.96 -18.72 8.96
N HIS A 195 10.52 -18.39 10.18
CA HIS A 195 9.10 -18.40 10.55
C HIS A 195 8.61 -16.98 10.80
N ARG A 196 7.46 -16.62 10.23
CA ARG A 196 6.76 -15.35 10.44
C ARG A 196 5.33 -15.60 10.90
N ASN A 197 4.69 -14.57 11.45
CA ASN A 197 3.30 -14.62 11.91
C ASN A 197 3.04 -15.79 12.89
N ASN A 198 4.01 -16.07 13.76
CA ASN A 198 3.89 -17.12 14.77
C ASN A 198 2.78 -16.78 15.76
N TYR A 199 1.80 -17.64 15.84
CA TYR A 199 0.74 -17.58 16.83
C TYR A 199 0.56 -18.93 17.48
N SER A 200 0.42 -18.96 18.81
CA SER A 200 0.11 -20.14 19.56
C SER A 200 -0.92 -19.85 20.66
N TYR A 201 -1.75 -20.83 20.94
CA TYR A 201 -2.79 -20.73 21.96
C TYR A 201 -2.91 -22.06 22.71
N ASN A 202 -3.29 -22.02 23.99
CA ASN A 202 -3.56 -23.22 24.77
C ASN A 202 -4.95 -23.76 24.41
N LEU A 203 -5.06 -25.09 24.23
CA LEU A 203 -6.34 -25.69 23.94
C LEU A 203 -7.25 -25.60 25.17
N ARG A 204 -8.46 -25.10 24.93
CA ARG A 204 -9.61 -25.10 25.84
C ARG A 204 -10.61 -26.17 25.41
N THR A 205 -11.66 -26.38 26.19
CA THR A 205 -12.72 -27.35 25.84
C THR A 205 -13.36 -27.04 24.49
N GLU A 206 -13.61 -25.77 24.22
CA GLU A 206 -14.21 -25.32 22.96
C GLU A 206 -13.79 -23.87 22.71
N GLU A 207 -13.39 -23.55 21.48
CA GLU A 207 -13.04 -22.18 21.08
C GLU A 207 -13.14 -22.01 19.55
N SER A 208 -13.46 -20.80 19.12
CA SER A 208 -13.45 -20.41 17.71
C SER A 208 -12.22 -19.56 17.42
N ILE A 209 -11.45 -19.97 16.45
CA ILE A 209 -10.24 -19.26 16.00
C ILE A 209 -10.57 -18.53 14.70
N ARG A 210 -10.30 -17.22 14.70
CA ARG A 210 -10.33 -16.39 13.49
C ARG A 210 -9.09 -15.54 13.45
N ARG A 211 -8.30 -15.67 12.40
CA ARG A 211 -7.03 -14.93 12.23
C ARG A 211 -6.82 -14.52 10.80
N THR A 212 -6.23 -13.34 10.65
CA THR A 212 -5.81 -12.78 9.38
C THR A 212 -4.29 -12.79 9.33
N ILE A 213 -3.73 -13.34 8.26
CA ILE A 213 -2.31 -13.56 8.05
C ILE A 213 -1.95 -12.87 6.74
N VAL A 214 -1.09 -11.86 6.80
CA VAL A 214 -0.58 -11.17 5.61
C VAL A 214 0.69 -11.88 5.15
N THR A 215 0.77 -12.15 3.86
CA THR A 215 1.89 -12.83 3.21
C THR A 215 2.46 -11.96 2.09
N ASP A 216 3.77 -12.05 1.91
CA ASP A 216 4.53 -11.42 0.83
C ASP A 216 5.13 -12.49 -0.11
N THR A 217 5.95 -12.06 -1.05
CA THR A 217 6.65 -12.94 -2.00
C THR A 217 7.66 -13.88 -1.35
N THR A 218 8.06 -13.64 -0.10
CA THR A 218 9.00 -14.51 0.64
C THR A 218 8.31 -15.67 1.32
N ALA A 219 6.97 -15.65 1.44
CA ALA A 219 6.18 -16.69 2.09
C ALA A 219 6.12 -17.96 1.22
N LYS A 220 6.51 -19.10 1.81
CA LYS A 220 6.50 -20.39 1.14
C LYS A 220 5.23 -21.18 1.44
N ARG A 221 4.95 -21.40 2.74
CA ARG A 221 3.82 -22.21 3.18
C ARG A 221 3.26 -21.75 4.51
N LEU A 222 1.95 -21.94 4.71
CA LEU A 222 1.26 -21.80 5.98
C LEU A 222 1.15 -23.16 6.66
N VAL A 223 1.66 -23.24 7.87
CA VAL A 223 1.60 -24.45 8.69
C VAL A 223 0.65 -24.21 9.85
N ILE A 224 -0.37 -25.05 9.96
CA ILE A 224 -1.35 -25.03 11.04
C ILE A 224 -1.21 -26.32 11.82
N THR A 225 -0.99 -26.23 13.12
CA THR A 225 -0.94 -27.36 14.03
C THR A 225 -2.12 -27.23 15.00
N PHE A 226 -3.09 -28.11 14.91
CA PHE A 226 -4.30 -28.04 15.73
C PHE A 226 -4.04 -28.40 17.19
N ALA A 227 -3.12 -29.34 17.44
CA ALA A 227 -2.66 -29.66 18.79
C ALA A 227 -1.23 -30.19 18.78
N LYS A 228 -0.43 -29.74 19.75
CA LYS A 228 0.89 -30.26 20.09
C LYS A 228 1.12 -30.10 21.60
N PRO A 229 1.95 -30.92 22.24
CA PRO A 229 2.35 -30.69 23.63
C PRO A 229 3.04 -29.33 23.77
N SER A 230 2.80 -28.64 24.87
CA SER A 230 3.47 -27.36 25.17
C SER A 230 4.97 -27.56 25.42
N ASP A 231 5.36 -28.70 25.97
CA ASP A 231 6.74 -29.11 26.15
C ASP A 231 7.07 -30.26 25.18
N SER A 232 8.11 -30.08 24.38
CA SER A 232 8.58 -31.07 23.38
C SER A 232 9.05 -32.40 24.00
N ARG A 233 9.36 -32.42 25.29
CA ARG A 233 9.76 -33.63 26.06
C ARG A 233 8.56 -34.56 26.28
N HIS A 234 7.35 -34.06 26.22
CA HIS A 234 6.17 -34.87 26.43
C HIS A 234 5.66 -35.48 25.12
N LYS A 235 5.50 -36.80 25.12
CA LYS A 235 4.85 -37.50 24.00
C LYS A 235 3.34 -37.23 24.03
N MET A 236 2.79 -37.01 22.86
CA MET A 236 1.38 -36.83 22.70
C MET A 236 0.62 -38.12 23.06
N GLY A 237 -0.26 -38.04 24.05
CA GLY A 237 -1.14 -39.12 24.43
C GLY A 237 -2.32 -39.31 23.46
N LYS A 238 -3.34 -40.06 23.86
CA LYS A 238 -4.60 -40.13 23.13
C LYS A 238 -5.26 -38.75 23.18
N ILE A 239 -5.65 -38.26 22.03
CA ILE A 239 -6.32 -36.99 21.85
C ILE A 239 -7.75 -37.26 21.35
N ASP A 240 -8.73 -36.54 21.87
CA ASP A 240 -10.06 -36.40 21.29
C ASP A 240 -10.27 -34.93 20.93
N LEU A 241 -9.97 -34.61 19.67
CA LEU A 241 -10.08 -33.28 19.13
C LEU A 241 -10.91 -33.29 17.85
N THR A 242 -11.91 -32.45 17.82
CA THR A 242 -12.77 -32.26 16.66
C THR A 242 -12.59 -30.82 16.18
N VAL A 243 -12.22 -30.62 14.91
CA VAL A 243 -12.19 -29.33 14.26
C VAL A 243 -13.37 -29.23 13.30
N LYS A 244 -14.13 -28.14 13.42
CA LYS A 244 -15.33 -27.88 12.62
C LYS A 244 -15.17 -26.60 11.81
N ASP A 245 -15.81 -26.56 10.66
CA ASP A 245 -15.95 -25.39 9.80
C ASP A 245 -14.60 -24.72 9.49
N LEU A 246 -13.57 -25.55 9.24
CA LEU A 246 -12.29 -25.03 8.80
C LEU A 246 -12.43 -24.38 7.44
N GLU A 247 -12.07 -23.10 7.38
CA GLU A 247 -12.03 -22.34 6.13
C GLU A 247 -10.77 -21.49 6.08
N ILE A 248 -10.08 -21.57 4.95
CA ILE A 248 -8.93 -20.71 4.63
C ILE A 248 -9.28 -19.95 3.36
N LEU A 249 -9.53 -18.66 3.51
CA LEU A 249 -9.88 -17.76 2.44
C LEU A 249 -8.66 -16.94 2.04
N TYR A 250 -8.32 -16.93 0.78
CA TYR A 250 -7.29 -16.08 0.20
C TYR A 250 -7.90 -14.83 -0.43
N THR A 251 -7.34 -13.70 -0.11
CA THR A 251 -7.61 -12.41 -0.74
C THR A 251 -6.29 -11.90 -1.30
N PRO A 252 -6.17 -11.68 -2.61
CA PRO A 252 -4.93 -11.26 -3.24
C PRO A 252 -4.51 -9.88 -2.76
N ASP A 253 -3.20 -9.59 -2.88
CA ASP A 253 -2.70 -8.23 -2.82
C ASP A 253 -3.29 -7.38 -3.96
N GLU A 254 -3.46 -6.09 -3.71
CA GLU A 254 -4.13 -5.18 -4.62
C GLU A 254 -3.44 -5.09 -5.98
N THR A 255 -2.13 -4.83 -5.97
CA THR A 255 -1.33 -4.72 -7.20
C THR A 255 -1.35 -6.00 -8.01
N MET A 256 -1.16 -7.14 -7.36
CA MET A 256 -1.21 -8.45 -8.00
C MET A 256 -2.59 -8.78 -8.56
N ALA A 257 -3.66 -8.37 -7.86
CA ALA A 257 -5.02 -8.58 -8.33
C ALA A 257 -5.31 -7.79 -9.60
N ILE A 258 -4.90 -6.52 -9.63
CA ILE A 258 -5.05 -5.63 -10.79
C ILE A 258 -4.23 -6.17 -11.97
N ASP A 259 -2.94 -6.48 -11.77
CA ASP A 259 -2.07 -7.05 -12.80
C ASP A 259 -2.65 -8.36 -13.38
N SER A 260 -3.16 -9.24 -12.49
CA SER A 260 -3.81 -10.48 -12.92
C SER A 260 -5.10 -10.25 -13.70
N LEU A 261 -5.87 -9.20 -13.33
CA LEU A 261 -7.09 -8.84 -14.06
C LEU A 261 -6.74 -8.38 -15.49
N PHE A 262 -5.72 -7.53 -15.63
CA PHE A 262 -5.27 -7.04 -16.93
C PHE A 262 -4.68 -8.17 -17.77
N LYS A 263 -3.81 -9.00 -17.24
CA LYS A 263 -3.29 -10.18 -17.94
C LYS A 263 -4.40 -11.10 -18.44
N LYS A 264 -5.48 -11.25 -17.66
CA LYS A 264 -6.59 -12.13 -18.04
C LYS A 264 -7.47 -11.58 -19.15
N TYR A 265 -7.71 -10.26 -19.18
CA TYR A 265 -8.73 -9.66 -20.04
C TYR A 265 -8.19 -8.74 -21.14
N VAL A 266 -7.01 -8.16 -20.96
CA VAL A 266 -6.48 -7.14 -21.86
C VAL A 266 -5.12 -7.53 -22.43
N ASP A 267 -4.44 -8.50 -21.81
CA ASP A 267 -3.07 -8.95 -22.16
C ASP A 267 -2.04 -7.80 -22.24
N ILE A 268 -2.32 -6.69 -21.55
CA ILE A 268 -1.50 -5.48 -21.51
C ILE A 268 -1.32 -5.04 -20.07
N LYS A 269 -0.08 -4.79 -19.67
CA LYS A 269 0.27 -4.18 -18.37
C LYS A 269 0.15 -2.65 -18.44
N ILE A 270 -1.05 -2.14 -18.62
CA ILE A 270 -1.27 -0.69 -18.77
C ILE A 270 -1.00 0.07 -17.46
N PHE A 271 -1.14 -0.57 -16.30
CA PHE A 271 -1.14 0.12 -15.02
C PHE A 271 0.22 0.25 -14.36
N ASP A 272 1.18 -0.64 -14.63
CA ASP A 272 2.53 -0.51 -14.09
C ASP A 272 3.18 0.82 -14.55
N ASP A 273 2.96 1.21 -15.81
CA ASP A 273 3.62 2.38 -16.40
C ASP A 273 2.85 3.69 -16.20
N ALA A 274 1.53 3.65 -16.07
CA ALA A 274 0.72 4.87 -16.08
C ALA A 274 0.34 5.39 -14.67
N PHE A 275 0.26 4.51 -13.66
CA PHE A 275 -0.29 4.88 -12.35
C PHE A 275 0.62 4.60 -11.15
N PHE A 276 1.66 3.77 -11.33
CA PHE A 276 2.58 3.38 -10.25
C PHE A 276 4.04 3.79 -10.52
N ILE A 277 4.26 4.70 -11.47
CA ILE A 277 5.60 5.27 -11.69
C ILE A 277 6.02 6.02 -10.43
N THR A 278 6.89 5.40 -9.65
CA THR A 278 7.65 6.17 -8.66
C THR A 278 8.63 7.07 -9.41
N PRO A 279 8.95 8.26 -8.93
CA PRO A 279 9.90 9.16 -9.60
C PRO A 279 11.26 8.53 -9.93
N THR A 280 11.61 7.43 -9.29
CA THR A 280 12.83 6.64 -9.51
C THR A 280 12.73 5.73 -10.74
N ASP A 281 11.53 5.29 -11.11
CA ASP A 281 11.32 4.35 -12.24
C ASP A 281 11.22 5.07 -13.58
N SER A 282 11.00 6.39 -13.58
CA SER A 282 10.94 7.21 -14.80
C SER A 282 12.28 7.28 -15.57
N LEU A 283 13.38 6.80 -14.97
CA LEU A 283 14.69 6.73 -15.62
C LEU A 283 15.00 5.34 -16.24
N ALA A 284 14.15 4.35 -15.99
CA ALA A 284 14.30 3.00 -16.50
C ALA A 284 13.15 2.62 -17.45
N LEU A 285 12.93 3.42 -18.49
CA LEU A 285 12.13 2.96 -19.63
C LEU A 285 12.93 1.86 -20.33
N PRO A 286 12.45 0.61 -20.38
CA PRO A 286 13.10 -0.39 -21.18
C PRO A 286 13.03 0.04 -22.65
N ALA A 287 14.19 0.08 -23.30
CA ALA A 287 14.36 0.42 -24.72
C ALA A 287 13.75 -0.63 -25.67
N ASP A 288 12.63 -1.28 -25.32
CA ASP A 288 12.10 -2.43 -26.07
C ASP A 288 10.60 -2.32 -26.37
N THR A 289 10.16 -1.12 -26.82
CA THR A 289 8.82 -0.94 -27.41
C THR A 289 8.86 -0.91 -28.96
N THR A 290 9.90 -1.46 -29.60
CA THR A 290 9.96 -1.59 -31.07
C THR A 290 9.84 -3.05 -31.52
N ARG A 291 8.86 -3.77 -31.03
CA ARG A 291 8.40 -5.02 -31.69
C ARG A 291 6.93 -5.25 -31.43
N VAL A 292 6.08 -4.55 -32.15
CA VAL A 292 4.83 -5.11 -32.70
C VAL A 292 4.46 -4.25 -33.89
N LEU A 293 4.78 -4.75 -35.08
CA LEU A 293 3.99 -4.64 -36.27
C LEU A 293 3.72 -6.06 -36.74
#